data_1964eacba0c5cc5c6fe86e7ec7b79545
#
_entry.id   1964eacba0c5cc5c6fe86e7ec7b79545
#
_cell.length_a   1.000
_cell.length_b   1.000
_cell.length_c   1.000
_cell.angle_alpha   90.00
_cell.angle_beta   90.00
_cell.angle_gamma   90.00
#
_symmetry.space_group_name_H-M   'P 1'
#
loop_
_entity.id
_entity.type
_entity.pdbx_description
1 polymer ?
#
loop_
_entity_poly.entity_id
_entity_poly.type
_entity_poly.pdbx_seq_one_letter_code
_entity_poly.pdbx_strand_id
1 'polypeptide(L)'
;MPLSNTKEVQAMQLPTRKLRPFENHPFLVKDDDEMEQLVWSVLTQGVLTPLVVRPLGNGEYEVISGHRRLHACQKAGIETVPALIYALDRDAAAIALVDSNLHREKILPSEKAFAYKMKMDALSRQGQRTDLTSTQVGRKLETAEIIGEQSGESKNQVRRYIRLTELIPQILSMVDSEKIALTPAVELSYLTKQEQQDLLETMESEDCTPSLSQAVQLKKLSQSRELNMDKIFDILREPKANQQEKISFRVEDLRKFFPKTYSIARIQERILKLLEADCRKRQRAQER
;
A
#
# COMPACT_ATOMS: atom_id res chain seq x y z
N MET A 1 20.82 -6.38 -8.03
CA MET A 1 21.57 -7.39 -8.83
C MET A 1 22.09 -6.72 -10.08
N PRO A 2 23.34 -6.93 -10.51
CA PRO A 2 23.81 -6.45 -11.80
C PRO A 2 23.04 -7.17 -12.90
N LEU A 3 22.69 -6.45 -13.96
CA LEU A 3 22.05 -6.95 -15.19
C LEU A 3 23.05 -7.86 -15.98
N SER A 4 23.35 -9.02 -15.43
CA SER A 4 24.47 -9.88 -15.89
C SER A 4 24.14 -10.77 -17.12
N ASN A 5 23.07 -10.48 -17.84
CA ASN A 5 22.74 -11.18 -19.09
C ASN A 5 22.35 -10.20 -20.21
N THR A 6 23.09 -9.12 -20.37
CA THR A 6 22.83 -8.03 -21.31
C THR A 6 23.52 -8.30 -22.64
N LYS A 7 22.76 -8.77 -23.59
CA LYS A 7 23.09 -8.61 -25.01
C LYS A 7 23.09 -7.09 -25.30
N GLU A 8 24.26 -6.57 -25.64
CA GLU A 8 24.57 -5.25 -26.21
C GLU A 8 23.75 -4.05 -25.64
N VAL A 9 24.38 -3.33 -24.69
CA VAL A 9 23.92 -2.00 -24.27
C VAL A 9 24.41 -0.98 -25.28
N GLN A 10 23.47 -0.29 -25.95
CA GLN A 10 23.82 0.80 -26.88
C GLN A 10 23.52 2.15 -26.23
N ALA A 11 24.53 2.99 -26.09
CA ALA A 11 24.36 4.38 -25.69
C ALA A 11 24.04 5.23 -26.93
N MET A 12 22.92 5.98 -26.91
CA MET A 12 22.45 6.74 -28.08
C MET A 12 21.72 8.01 -27.65
N GLN A 13 21.79 9.04 -28.49
CA GLN A 13 20.89 10.20 -28.39
C GLN A 13 19.56 9.86 -29.07
N LEU A 14 18.48 9.89 -28.33
CA LEU A 14 17.14 9.57 -28.85
C LEU A 14 16.24 10.81 -28.85
N PRO A 15 15.46 11.01 -29.91
CA PRO A 15 14.44 12.04 -29.92
C PRO A 15 13.37 11.79 -28.85
N THR A 16 13.05 12.79 -28.03
CA THR A 16 12.05 12.70 -26.95
C THR A 16 10.67 12.26 -27.47
N ARG A 17 10.32 12.65 -28.70
CA ARG A 17 9.07 12.25 -29.39
C ARG A 17 8.95 10.74 -29.67
N LYS A 18 10.07 10.01 -29.69
CA LYS A 18 10.11 8.54 -29.88
C LYS A 18 10.08 7.77 -28.57
N LEU A 19 10.10 8.45 -27.44
CA LEU A 19 10.09 7.84 -26.12
C LEU A 19 8.66 7.75 -25.59
N ARG A 20 8.26 6.56 -25.20
CA ARG A 20 6.95 6.28 -24.59
C ARG A 20 7.13 5.92 -23.12
N PRO A 21 6.28 6.42 -22.22
CA PRO A 21 6.28 5.96 -20.84
C PRO A 21 5.93 4.46 -20.80
N PHE A 22 6.41 3.77 -19.76
CA PHE A 22 6.05 2.36 -19.54
C PHE A 22 4.55 2.23 -19.31
N GLU A 23 3.91 1.29 -20.02
CA GLU A 23 2.47 1.05 -19.88
C GLU A 23 2.12 0.61 -18.45
N ASN A 24 1.12 1.25 -17.84
CA ASN A 24 0.72 1.03 -16.44
C ASN A 24 1.87 1.30 -15.42
N HIS A 25 2.67 2.32 -15.69
CA HIS A 25 3.76 2.73 -14.78
C HIS A 25 3.23 2.99 -13.35
N PRO A 26 3.69 2.25 -12.34
CA PRO A 26 3.09 2.30 -10.99
C PRO A 26 3.46 3.56 -10.19
N PHE A 27 4.53 4.25 -10.58
CA PHE A 27 5.03 5.41 -9.84
C PHE A 27 4.58 6.71 -10.47
N LEU A 28 3.96 7.58 -9.68
CA LEU A 28 3.45 8.85 -10.15
C LEU A 28 4.58 9.83 -10.51
N VAL A 29 4.45 10.45 -11.66
CA VAL A 29 5.27 11.61 -12.03
C VAL A 29 4.46 12.86 -11.69
N LYS A 30 4.84 13.55 -10.62
CA LYS A 30 4.14 14.75 -10.12
C LYS A 30 4.79 16.00 -10.70
N ASP A 31 3.96 17.00 -10.97
CA ASP A 31 4.38 18.38 -11.26
C ASP A 31 4.43 19.17 -9.94
N ASP A 32 5.54 19.00 -9.22
CA ASP A 32 5.84 19.61 -7.94
C ASP A 32 7.09 20.50 -8.07
N ASP A 33 7.45 21.21 -6.98
CA ASP A 33 8.61 22.12 -6.94
C ASP A 33 9.92 21.37 -7.31
N GLU A 34 10.02 20.09 -6.96
CA GLU A 34 11.17 19.26 -7.35
C GLU A 34 11.21 19.03 -8.87
N MET A 35 10.04 18.94 -9.52
CA MET A 35 9.98 18.84 -10.98
C MET A 35 10.41 20.14 -11.65
N GLU A 36 10.05 21.31 -11.11
CA GLU A 36 10.51 22.59 -11.62
C GLU A 36 12.02 22.74 -11.50
N GLN A 37 12.60 22.34 -10.36
CA GLN A 37 14.05 22.29 -10.19
C GLN A 37 14.73 21.34 -11.18
N LEU A 38 14.10 20.18 -11.46
CA LEU A 38 14.62 19.24 -12.44
C LEU A 38 14.54 19.80 -13.86
N VAL A 39 13.47 20.52 -14.23
CA VAL A 39 13.34 21.23 -15.50
C VAL A 39 14.46 22.27 -15.65
N TRP A 40 14.69 23.07 -14.62
CA TRP A 40 15.78 24.04 -14.62
C TRP A 40 17.16 23.36 -14.77
N SER A 41 17.39 22.26 -14.05
CA SER A 41 18.65 21.49 -14.12
C SER A 41 18.89 20.92 -15.53
N VAL A 42 17.86 20.35 -16.18
CA VAL A 42 18.04 19.79 -17.54
C VAL A 42 18.22 20.88 -18.58
N LEU A 43 17.68 22.10 -18.38
CA LEU A 43 17.92 23.24 -19.24
C LEU A 43 19.35 23.77 -19.16
N THR A 44 19.93 23.77 -17.96
CA THR A 44 21.25 24.37 -17.71
C THR A 44 22.40 23.39 -17.91
N GLN A 45 22.23 22.13 -17.54
CA GLN A 45 23.29 21.10 -17.50
C GLN A 45 23.03 19.95 -18.49
N GLY A 46 21.84 19.90 -19.09
CA GLY A 46 21.41 18.73 -19.87
C GLY A 46 21.06 17.53 -18.98
N VAL A 47 20.88 16.39 -19.62
CA VAL A 47 20.58 15.13 -18.93
C VAL A 47 21.89 14.39 -18.62
N LEU A 48 22.40 14.55 -17.41
CA LEU A 48 23.68 13.94 -16.98
C LEU A 48 23.61 12.41 -16.88
N THR A 49 22.52 11.87 -16.39
CA THR A 49 22.32 10.42 -16.28
C THR A 49 21.40 9.95 -17.40
N PRO A 50 21.85 9.07 -18.31
CA PRO A 50 21.03 8.58 -19.41
C PRO A 50 19.72 7.91 -18.95
N LEU A 51 18.68 8.00 -19.76
CA LEU A 51 17.47 7.21 -19.59
C LEU A 51 17.75 5.75 -19.92
N VAL A 52 17.02 4.83 -19.29
CA VAL A 52 17.07 3.41 -19.64
C VAL A 52 15.81 3.08 -20.42
N VAL A 53 15.97 2.52 -21.62
CA VAL A 53 14.86 2.26 -22.56
C VAL A 53 14.97 0.87 -23.19
N ARG A 54 13.87 0.37 -23.71
CA ARG A 54 13.83 -0.82 -24.60
C ARG A 54 13.16 -0.50 -25.92
N PRO A 55 13.51 -1.16 -27.02
CA PRO A 55 12.87 -0.97 -28.32
C PRO A 55 11.47 -1.59 -28.33
N LEU A 56 10.51 -0.92 -29.01
CA LEU A 56 9.13 -1.39 -29.22
C LEU A 56 8.91 -2.03 -30.61
N GLY A 57 9.94 -2.13 -31.46
CA GLY A 57 9.85 -2.74 -32.78
C GLY A 57 9.29 -1.84 -33.91
N ASN A 58 8.63 -0.73 -33.56
CA ASN A 58 8.06 0.27 -34.49
C ASN A 58 8.94 1.51 -34.65
N GLY A 59 10.20 1.46 -34.18
CA GLY A 59 11.12 2.60 -34.19
C GLY A 59 10.89 3.56 -32.99
N GLU A 60 10.04 3.19 -32.04
CA GLU A 60 9.84 3.85 -30.76
C GLU A 60 10.53 3.06 -29.65
N TYR A 61 10.67 3.70 -28.49
CA TYR A 61 11.30 3.11 -27.32
C TYR A 61 10.44 3.32 -26.08
N GLU A 62 10.33 2.31 -25.25
CA GLU A 62 9.63 2.39 -23.96
C GLU A 62 10.64 2.66 -22.83
N VAL A 63 10.34 3.65 -22.00
CA VAL A 63 11.22 4.08 -20.90
C VAL A 63 11.05 3.14 -19.72
N ILE A 64 12.14 2.53 -19.27
CA ILE A 64 12.20 1.66 -18.08
C ILE A 64 12.59 2.48 -16.86
N SER A 65 13.58 3.39 -17.00
CA SER A 65 14.02 4.26 -15.91
C SER A 65 14.30 5.67 -16.40
N GLY A 66 13.90 6.66 -15.61
CA GLY A 66 14.08 8.08 -15.92
C GLY A 66 12.81 8.79 -16.38
N HIS A 67 11.62 8.32 -16.02
CA HIS A 67 10.33 8.94 -16.35
C HIS A 67 10.24 10.42 -15.92
N ARG A 68 10.70 10.78 -14.70
CA ARG A 68 10.76 12.18 -14.27
C ARG A 68 11.69 13.01 -15.14
N ARG A 69 12.84 12.46 -15.56
CA ARG A 69 13.79 13.14 -16.47
C ARG A 69 13.21 13.33 -17.85
N LEU A 70 12.53 12.32 -18.39
CA LEU A 70 11.82 12.44 -19.67
C LEU A 70 10.74 13.54 -19.60
N HIS A 71 9.93 13.54 -18.54
CA HIS A 71 8.89 14.56 -18.32
C HIS A 71 9.48 15.97 -18.22
N ALA A 72 10.56 16.15 -17.47
CA ALA A 72 11.27 17.42 -17.36
C ALA A 72 11.81 17.88 -18.73
N CYS A 73 12.40 16.99 -19.52
CA CYS A 73 12.89 17.29 -20.87
C CYS A 73 11.77 17.71 -21.81
N GLN A 74 10.61 17.06 -21.74
CA GLN A 74 9.43 17.42 -22.54
C GLN A 74 8.91 18.82 -22.17
N LYS A 75 8.82 19.13 -20.87
CA LYS A 75 8.47 20.47 -20.38
C LYS A 75 9.48 21.54 -20.81
N ALA A 76 10.76 21.19 -20.80
CA ALA A 76 11.88 22.06 -21.19
C ALA A 76 12.02 22.21 -22.73
N GLY A 77 11.26 21.49 -23.53
CA GLY A 77 11.38 21.51 -25.01
C GLY A 77 12.67 20.87 -25.54
N ILE A 78 13.30 19.98 -24.78
CA ILE A 78 14.54 19.30 -25.21
C ILE A 78 14.17 18.22 -26.23
N GLU A 79 14.75 18.35 -27.43
CA GLU A 79 14.43 17.45 -28.55
C GLU A 79 15.05 16.07 -28.46
N THR A 80 16.27 15.98 -27.90
CA THR A 80 17.03 14.72 -27.79
C THR A 80 17.58 14.50 -26.39
N VAL A 81 17.60 13.26 -25.94
CA VAL A 81 18.13 12.86 -24.64
C VAL A 81 19.05 11.66 -24.75
N PRO A 82 20.10 11.58 -23.90
CA PRO A 82 20.95 10.40 -23.83
C PRO A 82 20.17 9.22 -23.27
N ALA A 83 20.25 8.07 -23.91
CA ALA A 83 19.57 6.86 -23.50
C ALA A 83 20.47 5.63 -23.64
N LEU A 84 20.30 4.68 -22.74
CA LEU A 84 20.88 3.33 -22.80
C LEU A 84 19.77 2.36 -23.25
N ILE A 85 20.00 1.72 -24.38
CA ILE A 85 19.06 0.80 -24.99
C ILE A 85 19.39 -0.62 -24.52
N TYR A 86 18.42 -1.27 -23.89
CA TYR A 86 18.48 -2.67 -23.48
C TYR A 86 17.48 -3.49 -24.25
N ALA A 87 17.92 -4.57 -24.89
CA ALA A 87 17.06 -5.53 -25.58
C ALA A 87 16.35 -6.45 -24.56
N LEU A 88 15.44 -5.88 -23.79
CA LEU A 88 14.63 -6.58 -22.78
C LEU A 88 13.23 -6.90 -23.32
N ASP A 89 12.72 -8.08 -22.98
CA ASP A 89 11.30 -8.36 -23.14
C ASP A 89 10.47 -7.54 -22.11
N ARG A 90 9.14 -7.58 -22.24
CA ARG A 90 8.24 -6.80 -21.39
C ARG A 90 8.35 -7.17 -19.92
N ASP A 91 8.49 -8.48 -19.61
CA ASP A 91 8.52 -8.95 -18.22
C ASP A 91 9.85 -8.58 -17.55
N ALA A 92 10.98 -8.75 -18.23
CA ALA A 92 12.28 -8.32 -17.75
C ALA A 92 12.34 -6.78 -17.56
N ALA A 93 11.73 -6.02 -18.46
CA ALA A 93 11.64 -4.57 -18.35
C ALA A 93 10.76 -4.13 -17.17
N ALA A 94 9.63 -4.80 -16.92
CA ALA A 94 8.76 -4.53 -15.77
C ALA A 94 9.49 -4.80 -14.44
N ILE A 95 10.23 -5.89 -14.35
CA ILE A 95 11.05 -6.21 -13.16
C ILE A 95 12.12 -5.13 -12.95
N ALA A 96 12.87 -4.77 -14.00
CA ALA A 96 13.92 -3.75 -13.91
C ALA A 96 13.35 -2.36 -13.52
N LEU A 97 12.17 -2.00 -14.03
CA LEU A 97 11.47 -0.77 -13.66
C LEU A 97 11.13 -0.76 -12.17
N VAL A 98 10.53 -1.83 -11.65
CA VAL A 98 10.16 -1.92 -10.24
C VAL A 98 11.40 -1.88 -9.37
N ASP A 99 12.43 -2.68 -9.68
CA ASP A 99 13.67 -2.75 -8.89
C ASP A 99 14.38 -1.40 -8.81
N SER A 100 14.42 -0.64 -9.91
CA SER A 100 15.05 0.68 -9.92
C SER A 100 14.32 1.74 -9.07
N ASN A 101 13.06 1.49 -8.68
CA ASN A 101 12.23 2.44 -7.93
C ASN A 101 11.95 2.02 -6.49
N LEU A 102 12.07 0.73 -6.14
CA LEU A 102 11.78 0.24 -4.78
C LEU A 102 12.71 0.78 -3.68
N HIS A 103 13.86 1.33 -4.07
CA HIS A 103 14.84 1.91 -3.14
C HIS A 103 14.64 3.41 -2.89
N ARG A 104 13.54 4.01 -3.39
CA ARG A 104 13.22 5.41 -3.08
C ARG A 104 12.82 5.56 -1.62
N GLU A 105 13.22 6.65 -0.98
CA GLU A 105 12.93 6.93 0.43
C GLU A 105 11.43 7.05 0.72
N LYS A 106 10.67 7.61 -0.23
CA LYS A 106 9.23 7.82 -0.11
C LYS A 106 8.50 7.19 -1.29
N ILE A 107 7.79 6.10 -1.04
CA ILE A 107 6.92 5.42 -2.00
C ILE A 107 5.53 5.33 -1.37
N LEU A 108 4.52 5.77 -2.08
CA LEU A 108 3.13 5.69 -1.61
C LEU A 108 2.67 4.23 -1.49
N PRO A 109 1.74 3.91 -0.57
CA PRO A 109 1.15 2.59 -0.46
C PRO A 109 0.56 2.08 -1.78
N SER A 110 -0.12 2.93 -2.55
CA SER A 110 -0.65 2.61 -3.87
C SER A 110 0.46 2.27 -4.86
N GLU A 111 1.53 3.06 -4.90
CA GLU A 111 2.68 2.81 -5.78
C GLU A 111 3.34 1.46 -5.47
N LYS A 112 3.57 1.15 -4.18
CA LYS A 112 4.07 -0.17 -3.75
C LYS A 112 3.13 -1.30 -4.17
N ALA A 113 1.82 -1.10 -4.00
CA ALA A 113 0.80 -2.09 -4.36
C ALA A 113 0.86 -2.46 -5.84
N PHE A 114 0.82 -1.48 -6.72
CA PHE A 114 0.88 -1.70 -8.16
C PHE A 114 2.26 -2.17 -8.64
N ALA A 115 3.35 -1.69 -8.04
CA ALA A 115 4.70 -2.15 -8.33
C ALA A 115 4.88 -3.64 -7.99
N TYR A 116 4.47 -4.06 -6.80
CA TYR A 116 4.55 -5.47 -6.40
C TYR A 116 3.64 -6.35 -7.25
N LYS A 117 2.43 -5.90 -7.61
CA LYS A 117 1.55 -6.62 -8.51
C LYS A 117 2.19 -6.79 -9.88
N MET A 118 2.72 -5.72 -10.47
CA MET A 118 3.43 -5.75 -11.75
C MET A 118 4.61 -6.73 -11.74
N LYS A 119 5.45 -6.67 -10.72
CA LYS A 119 6.61 -7.56 -10.57
C LYS A 119 6.18 -9.01 -10.36
N MET A 120 5.16 -9.26 -9.54
CA MET A 120 4.61 -10.60 -9.31
C MET A 120 4.08 -11.21 -10.61
N ASP A 121 3.33 -10.43 -11.40
CA ASP A 121 2.78 -10.90 -12.67
C ASP A 121 3.88 -11.19 -13.69
N ALA A 122 4.92 -10.35 -13.77
CA ALA A 122 6.08 -10.55 -14.64
C ALA A 122 6.87 -11.81 -14.27
N LEU A 123 7.22 -11.99 -13.00
CA LEU A 123 7.92 -13.18 -12.52
C LEU A 123 7.09 -14.47 -12.71
N SER A 124 5.78 -14.40 -12.48
CA SER A 124 4.89 -15.54 -12.69
C SER A 124 4.85 -15.98 -14.16
N ARG A 125 4.87 -15.04 -15.12
CA ARG A 125 4.92 -15.33 -16.56
C ARG A 125 6.28 -15.90 -17.00
N GLN A 126 7.38 -15.39 -16.44
CA GLN A 126 8.71 -15.96 -16.70
C GLN A 126 8.83 -17.39 -16.16
N GLY A 127 8.32 -17.67 -14.95
CA GLY A 127 8.31 -19.03 -14.38
C GLY A 127 7.45 -20.02 -15.18
N GLN A 128 6.37 -19.56 -15.84
CA GLN A 128 5.56 -20.42 -16.71
C GLN A 128 6.29 -20.87 -17.99
N ARG A 129 7.26 -20.09 -18.44
CA ARG A 129 8.08 -20.46 -19.62
C ARG A 129 9.13 -21.52 -19.31
N THR A 130 9.51 -21.68 -18.05
CA THR A 130 10.61 -22.57 -17.62
C THR A 130 10.13 -23.84 -16.92
N ASP A 131 8.91 -23.90 -16.39
CA ASP A 131 8.50 -25.02 -15.54
C ASP A 131 7.02 -25.42 -15.72
N LEU A 132 6.79 -26.64 -16.25
CA LEU A 132 5.47 -27.20 -16.55
C LEU A 132 4.83 -27.96 -15.36
N THR A 133 5.51 -28.08 -14.21
CA THR A 133 5.16 -29.06 -13.17
C THR A 133 4.62 -28.48 -11.85
N SER A 134 4.75 -27.19 -11.58
CA SER A 134 4.31 -26.59 -10.30
C SER A 134 2.92 -25.95 -10.37
N THR A 135 2.14 -26.08 -9.27
CA THR A 135 0.79 -25.50 -9.15
C THR A 135 0.84 -23.97 -9.06
N GLN A 136 -0.15 -23.30 -9.65
CA GLN A 136 -0.23 -21.82 -9.72
C GLN A 136 -0.19 -21.12 -8.34
N VAL A 137 -0.70 -21.78 -7.30
CA VAL A 137 -0.73 -21.26 -5.93
C VAL A 137 0.66 -21.33 -5.28
N GLY A 138 1.40 -22.41 -5.48
CA GLY A 138 2.76 -22.56 -4.96
C GLY A 138 3.71 -21.51 -5.53
N ARG A 139 3.65 -21.25 -6.84
CA ARG A 139 4.48 -20.23 -7.52
C ARG A 139 4.24 -18.82 -7.02
N LYS A 140 2.97 -18.43 -6.79
CA LYS A 140 2.65 -17.09 -6.22
C LYS A 140 3.17 -16.93 -4.79
N LEU A 141 3.29 -18.05 -4.05
CA LEU A 141 3.87 -18.06 -2.71
C LEU A 141 5.37 -17.77 -2.73
N GLU A 142 6.10 -18.47 -3.60
CA GLU A 142 7.55 -18.31 -3.81
C GLU A 142 7.88 -16.94 -4.41
N THR A 143 7.10 -16.47 -5.38
CA THR A 143 7.29 -15.15 -5.99
C THR A 143 7.14 -14.01 -4.99
N ALA A 144 6.16 -14.07 -4.08
CA ALA A 144 5.99 -13.06 -3.03
C ALA A 144 7.16 -13.07 -2.02
N GLU A 145 7.78 -14.22 -1.79
CA GLU A 145 8.97 -14.37 -0.96
C GLU A 145 10.20 -13.72 -1.62
N ILE A 146 10.43 -14.01 -2.90
CA ILE A 146 11.50 -13.39 -3.70
C ILE A 146 11.36 -11.86 -3.70
N ILE A 147 10.16 -11.33 -3.93
CA ILE A 147 9.91 -9.88 -3.90
C ILE A 147 10.20 -9.31 -2.51
N GLY A 148 9.76 -10.02 -1.46
CA GLY A 148 9.98 -9.60 -0.07
C GLY A 148 11.46 -9.52 0.29
N GLU A 149 12.24 -10.55 -0.03
CA GLU A 149 13.70 -10.57 0.19
C GLU A 149 14.41 -9.39 -0.51
N GLN A 150 14.01 -9.08 -1.75
CA GLN A 150 14.61 -8.00 -2.54
C GLN A 150 14.21 -6.60 -2.05
N SER A 151 13.03 -6.46 -1.44
CA SER A 151 12.52 -5.18 -0.93
C SER A 151 12.73 -4.98 0.58
N GLY A 152 13.27 -5.99 1.29
CA GLY A 152 13.43 -5.96 2.74
C GLY A 152 12.09 -6.10 3.50
N GLU A 153 11.05 -6.64 2.85
CA GLU A 153 9.73 -6.83 3.44
C GLU A 153 9.38 -8.33 3.56
N SER A 154 8.47 -8.67 4.48
CA SER A 154 7.99 -10.04 4.57
C SER A 154 7.06 -10.38 3.40
N LYS A 155 6.98 -11.66 3.00
CA LYS A 155 6.03 -12.13 1.98
C LYS A 155 4.57 -11.78 2.29
N ASN A 156 4.22 -11.73 3.57
CA ASN A 156 2.88 -11.34 4.00
C ASN A 156 2.64 -9.84 3.78
N GLN A 157 3.65 -9.01 4.00
CA GLN A 157 3.56 -7.57 3.75
C GLN A 157 3.42 -7.28 2.25
N VAL A 158 4.20 -7.97 1.39
CA VAL A 158 4.06 -7.88 -0.07
C VAL A 158 2.64 -8.19 -0.52
N ARG A 159 2.04 -9.29 0.00
CA ARG A 159 0.65 -9.66 -0.32
C ARG A 159 -0.36 -8.63 0.16
N ARG A 160 -0.15 -8.05 1.34
CA ARG A 160 -1.01 -7.00 1.87
C ARG A 160 -0.99 -5.76 0.98
N TYR A 161 0.18 -5.34 0.49
CA TYR A 161 0.27 -4.25 -0.48
C TYR A 161 -0.46 -4.62 -1.78
N ILE A 162 -0.17 -5.79 -2.37
CA ILE A 162 -0.84 -6.21 -3.60
C ILE A 162 -2.37 -6.22 -3.43
N ARG A 163 -2.86 -6.60 -2.25
CA ARG A 163 -4.29 -6.61 -1.98
C ARG A 163 -4.94 -5.22 -2.08
N LEU A 164 -4.20 -4.14 -1.82
CA LEU A 164 -4.70 -2.77 -1.97
C LEU A 164 -5.11 -2.42 -3.41
N THR A 165 -4.57 -3.12 -4.41
CA THR A 165 -4.98 -2.91 -5.82
C THR A 165 -6.44 -3.26 -6.09
N GLU A 166 -7.11 -3.92 -5.17
CA GLU A 166 -8.53 -4.24 -5.22
C GLU A 166 -9.43 -3.13 -4.63
N LEU A 167 -8.84 -2.07 -4.07
CA LEU A 167 -9.61 -0.91 -3.63
C LEU A 167 -10.05 -0.04 -4.81
N ILE A 168 -11.14 0.71 -4.62
CA ILE A 168 -11.50 1.77 -5.56
C ILE A 168 -10.50 2.94 -5.41
N PRO A 169 -10.28 3.73 -6.48
CA PRO A 169 -9.25 4.78 -6.47
C PRO A 169 -9.38 5.78 -5.33
N GLN A 170 -10.61 6.14 -4.95
CA GLN A 170 -10.88 7.11 -3.89
C GLN A 170 -10.43 6.59 -2.52
N ILE A 171 -10.79 5.35 -2.17
CA ILE A 171 -10.34 4.73 -0.90
C ILE A 171 -8.82 4.53 -0.90
N LEU A 172 -8.25 4.15 -2.04
CA LEU A 172 -6.80 4.00 -2.18
C LEU A 172 -6.07 5.34 -1.98
N SER A 173 -6.63 6.44 -2.50
CA SER A 173 -6.11 7.80 -2.25
C SER A 173 -6.18 8.21 -0.77
N MET A 174 -7.21 7.73 -0.03
CA MET A 174 -7.29 7.93 1.42
C MET A 174 -6.20 7.15 2.17
N VAL A 175 -5.75 6.01 1.64
CA VAL A 175 -4.60 5.28 2.20
C VAL A 175 -3.30 6.03 1.93
N ASP A 176 -3.12 6.57 0.73
CA ASP A 176 -1.93 7.36 0.37
C ASP A 176 -1.82 8.66 1.18
N SER A 177 -2.94 9.26 1.55
CA SER A 177 -3.01 10.45 2.42
C SER A 177 -3.06 10.13 3.91
N GLU A 178 -2.81 8.87 4.30
CA GLU A 178 -2.78 8.37 5.69
C GLU A 178 -4.11 8.54 6.46
N LYS A 179 -5.21 8.87 5.78
CA LYS A 179 -6.56 8.93 6.38
C LYS A 179 -7.06 7.54 6.78
N ILE A 180 -6.68 6.51 6.03
CA ILE A 180 -6.95 5.11 6.36
C ILE A 180 -5.61 4.38 6.47
N ALA A 181 -5.37 3.74 7.61
CA ALA A 181 -4.14 2.96 7.82
C ALA A 181 -4.13 1.69 6.95
N LEU A 182 -2.93 1.18 6.62
CA LEU A 182 -2.74 0.01 5.76
C LEU A 182 -3.55 -1.22 6.22
N THR A 183 -3.61 -1.48 7.52
CA THR A 183 -4.27 -2.69 8.04
C THR A 183 -5.79 -2.69 7.83
N PRO A 184 -6.55 -1.64 8.22
CA PRO A 184 -7.95 -1.52 7.84
C PRO A 184 -8.17 -1.55 6.33
N ALA A 185 -7.33 -0.85 5.54
CA ALA A 185 -7.45 -0.81 4.08
C ALA A 185 -7.37 -2.20 3.43
N VAL A 186 -6.49 -3.07 3.93
CA VAL A 186 -6.41 -4.47 3.48
C VAL A 186 -7.71 -5.22 3.77
N GLU A 187 -8.33 -5.02 4.93
CA GLU A 187 -9.62 -5.65 5.25
C GLU A 187 -10.74 -5.12 4.34
N LEU A 188 -10.77 -3.80 4.07
CA LEU A 188 -11.74 -3.18 3.17
C LEU A 188 -11.60 -3.65 1.72
N SER A 189 -10.40 -4.03 1.28
CA SER A 189 -10.18 -4.54 -0.07
C SER A 189 -10.90 -5.86 -0.38
N TYR A 190 -11.47 -6.53 0.62
CA TYR A 190 -12.29 -7.73 0.42
C TYR A 190 -13.76 -7.43 0.12
N LEU A 191 -14.20 -6.18 0.27
CA LEU A 191 -15.52 -5.71 -0.11
C LEU A 191 -15.66 -5.69 -1.64
N THR A 192 -16.87 -5.89 -2.15
CA THR A 192 -17.18 -5.69 -3.56
C THR A 192 -17.02 -4.21 -3.94
N LYS A 193 -16.90 -3.91 -5.23
CA LYS A 193 -16.76 -2.52 -5.68
C LYS A 193 -17.96 -1.65 -5.30
N GLN A 194 -19.18 -2.23 -5.31
CA GLN A 194 -20.38 -1.52 -4.88
C GLN A 194 -20.35 -1.24 -3.38
N GLU A 195 -20.03 -2.22 -2.55
CA GLU A 195 -19.91 -2.04 -1.10
C GLU A 195 -18.82 -1.03 -0.71
N GLN A 196 -17.72 -0.97 -1.49
CA GLN A 196 -16.69 0.05 -1.32
C GLN A 196 -17.20 1.45 -1.66
N GLN A 197 -18.07 1.57 -2.67
CA GLN A 197 -18.71 2.84 -3.03
C GLN A 197 -19.68 3.29 -1.94
N ASP A 198 -20.54 2.38 -1.47
CA ASP A 198 -21.49 2.63 -0.37
C ASP A 198 -20.77 3.04 0.92
N LEU A 199 -19.62 2.39 1.20
CA LEU A 199 -18.75 2.74 2.31
C LEU A 199 -18.14 4.14 2.15
N LEU A 200 -17.69 4.50 0.95
CA LEU A 200 -17.13 5.83 0.66
C LEU A 200 -18.17 6.92 0.91
N GLU A 201 -19.39 6.75 0.38
CA GLU A 201 -20.51 7.68 0.59
C GLU A 201 -20.85 7.85 2.08
N THR A 202 -20.84 6.74 2.83
CA THR A 202 -21.09 6.80 4.28
C THR A 202 -19.94 7.49 5.03
N MET A 203 -18.67 7.25 4.64
CA MET A 203 -17.52 7.94 5.24
C MET A 203 -17.56 9.45 5.00
N GLU A 204 -17.97 9.88 3.81
CA GLU A 204 -18.10 11.29 3.46
C GLU A 204 -19.26 11.97 4.21
N SER A 205 -20.40 11.28 4.36
CA SER A 205 -21.57 11.82 5.09
C SER A 205 -21.36 11.93 6.59
N GLU A 206 -20.63 11.00 7.20
CA GLU A 206 -20.40 10.94 8.66
C GLU A 206 -19.02 11.55 9.05
N ASP A 207 -18.26 12.06 8.10
CA ASP A 207 -16.89 12.61 8.29
C ASP A 207 -16.01 11.67 9.15
N CYS A 208 -16.05 10.39 8.84
CA CYS A 208 -15.33 9.38 9.60
C CYS A 208 -14.67 8.33 8.71
N THR A 209 -13.67 7.65 9.25
CA THR A 209 -13.00 6.51 8.57
C THR A 209 -13.10 5.26 9.45
N PRO A 210 -13.21 4.06 8.89
CA PRO A 210 -13.36 2.85 9.70
C PRO A 210 -12.10 2.51 10.49
N SER A 211 -12.27 2.11 11.73
CA SER A 211 -11.24 1.48 12.55
C SER A 211 -10.95 0.05 12.05
N LEU A 212 -9.89 -0.58 12.54
CA LEU A 212 -9.60 -1.97 12.18
C LEU A 212 -10.73 -2.93 12.57
N SER A 213 -11.34 -2.76 13.76
CA SER A 213 -12.45 -3.60 14.21
C SER A 213 -13.66 -3.46 13.31
N GLN A 214 -14.01 -2.24 12.92
CA GLN A 214 -15.08 -1.95 11.98
C GLN A 214 -14.79 -2.52 10.58
N ALA A 215 -13.57 -2.36 10.07
CA ALA A 215 -13.17 -2.93 8.77
C ALA A 215 -13.26 -4.47 8.75
N VAL A 216 -12.86 -5.14 9.84
CA VAL A 216 -13.02 -6.60 9.98
C VAL A 216 -14.50 -7.01 10.03
N GLN A 217 -15.35 -6.23 10.70
CA GLN A 217 -16.80 -6.47 10.77
C GLN A 217 -17.46 -6.30 9.40
N LEU A 218 -17.15 -5.22 8.69
CA LEU A 218 -17.60 -4.97 7.32
C LEU A 218 -17.23 -6.14 6.39
N LYS A 219 -15.96 -6.59 6.44
CA LYS A 219 -15.50 -7.74 5.66
C LYS A 219 -16.30 -9.00 5.96
N LYS A 220 -16.57 -9.31 7.23
CA LYS A 220 -17.35 -10.50 7.62
C LYS A 220 -18.75 -10.46 7.03
N LEU A 221 -19.44 -9.31 7.12
CA LEU A 221 -20.77 -9.13 6.57
C LEU A 221 -20.78 -9.19 5.04
N SER A 222 -19.77 -8.65 4.38
CA SER A 222 -19.59 -8.79 2.93
C SER A 222 -19.43 -10.25 2.52
N GLN A 223 -18.62 -11.03 3.25
CA GLN A 223 -18.41 -12.46 2.98
C GLN A 223 -19.67 -13.29 3.21
N SER A 224 -20.53 -12.93 4.18
CA SER A 224 -21.83 -13.55 4.38
C SER A 224 -22.93 -13.02 3.44
N ARG A 225 -22.63 -12.04 2.58
CA ARG A 225 -23.57 -11.35 1.68
C ARG A 225 -24.71 -10.65 2.41
N GLU A 226 -24.45 -10.21 3.62
CA GLU A 226 -25.40 -9.50 4.48
C GLU A 226 -25.11 -8.01 4.58
N LEU A 227 -24.03 -7.51 3.97
CA LEU A 227 -23.64 -6.11 4.01
C LEU A 227 -24.58 -5.29 3.12
N ASN A 228 -25.11 -4.22 3.69
CA ASN A 228 -25.89 -3.20 3.00
C ASN A 228 -25.55 -1.82 3.58
N MET A 229 -26.09 -0.76 2.98
CA MET A 229 -25.78 0.61 3.36
C MET A 229 -26.18 0.93 4.81
N ASP A 230 -27.33 0.42 5.28
CA ASP A 230 -27.77 0.64 6.67
C ASP A 230 -26.79 0.03 7.68
N LYS A 231 -26.31 -1.20 7.42
CA LYS A 231 -25.31 -1.86 8.27
C LYS A 231 -23.97 -1.16 8.23
N ILE A 232 -23.54 -0.62 7.07
CA ILE A 232 -22.31 0.18 6.97
C ILE A 232 -22.44 1.41 7.87
N PHE A 233 -23.55 2.10 7.80
CA PHE A 233 -23.86 3.28 8.59
C PHE A 233 -23.86 2.98 10.10
N ASP A 234 -24.55 1.92 10.51
CA ASP A 234 -24.59 1.49 11.92
C ASP A 234 -23.20 1.19 12.46
N ILE A 235 -22.38 0.44 11.69
CA ILE A 235 -21.01 0.07 12.08
C ILE A 235 -20.11 1.31 12.21
N LEU A 236 -20.21 2.26 11.28
CA LEU A 236 -19.36 3.46 11.33
C LEU A 236 -19.71 4.39 12.49
N ARG A 237 -20.98 4.40 12.93
CA ARG A 237 -21.43 5.16 14.10
C ARG A 237 -21.08 4.51 15.43
N GLU A 238 -20.71 3.23 15.46
CA GLU A 238 -20.26 2.62 16.70
C GLU A 238 -19.02 3.34 17.25
N PRO A 239 -18.96 3.62 18.57
CA PRO A 239 -17.79 4.25 19.18
C PRO A 239 -16.54 3.42 18.91
N LYS A 240 -15.51 4.03 18.35
CA LYS A 240 -14.25 3.34 18.08
C LYS A 240 -13.66 2.82 19.40
N ALA A 241 -13.19 1.58 19.41
CA ALA A 241 -12.62 0.94 20.59
C ALA A 241 -11.49 1.76 21.27
N ASN A 242 -10.81 2.61 20.52
CA ASN A 242 -9.75 3.52 21.01
C ASN A 242 -10.31 4.81 21.63
N GLN A 243 -11.59 5.12 21.45
CA GLN A 243 -12.26 6.31 22.04
C GLN A 243 -12.99 5.96 23.34
N GLN A 244 -13.11 4.69 23.70
CA GLN A 244 -13.61 4.29 25.00
C GLN A 244 -12.53 4.58 26.05
N GLU A 245 -12.84 5.42 27.03
CA GLU A 245 -11.99 5.61 28.21
C GLU A 245 -11.79 4.27 28.89
N LYS A 246 -10.56 3.77 28.90
CA LYS A 246 -10.19 2.53 29.58
C LYS A 246 -9.26 2.83 30.71
N ILE A 247 -9.68 2.51 31.91
CA ILE A 247 -8.79 2.49 33.07
C ILE A 247 -8.18 1.09 33.16
N SER A 248 -6.87 1.00 33.01
CA SER A 248 -6.15 -0.26 33.14
C SER A 248 -5.25 -0.25 34.37
N PHE A 249 -5.29 -1.32 35.14
CA PHE A 249 -4.38 -1.54 36.25
C PHE A 249 -3.44 -2.69 35.91
N ARG A 250 -2.17 -2.57 36.33
CA ARG A 250 -1.25 -3.72 36.24
C ARG A 250 -1.71 -4.81 37.18
N VAL A 251 -1.75 -6.05 36.73
CA VAL A 251 -2.17 -7.20 37.54
C VAL A 251 -1.35 -7.31 38.81
N GLU A 252 -0.06 -6.99 38.77
CA GLU A 252 0.87 -6.99 39.88
C GLU A 252 0.45 -6.02 41.00
N ASP A 253 -0.06 -4.85 40.65
CA ASP A 253 -0.54 -3.86 41.62
C ASP A 253 -1.82 -4.30 42.29
N LEU A 254 -2.73 -4.92 41.56
CA LEU A 254 -3.96 -5.48 42.12
C LEU A 254 -3.70 -6.70 42.99
N ARG A 255 -2.68 -7.52 42.66
CA ARG A 255 -2.31 -8.71 43.43
C ARG A 255 -1.88 -8.40 44.87
N LYS A 256 -1.50 -7.17 45.20
CA LYS A 256 -1.21 -6.73 46.57
C LYS A 256 -2.45 -6.70 47.50
N PHE A 257 -3.64 -6.59 46.87
CA PHE A 257 -4.90 -6.43 47.60
C PHE A 257 -5.80 -7.67 47.53
N PHE A 258 -5.46 -8.66 46.70
CA PHE A 258 -6.27 -9.85 46.48
C PHE A 258 -5.47 -11.15 46.65
N PRO A 259 -6.11 -12.21 47.19
CA PRO A 259 -5.48 -13.52 47.31
C PRO A 259 -4.97 -14.07 45.99
N LYS A 260 -3.85 -14.79 46.01
CA LYS A 260 -3.26 -15.41 44.81
C LYS A 260 -4.20 -16.40 44.09
N THR A 261 -5.18 -16.92 44.80
CA THR A 261 -6.19 -17.87 44.27
C THR A 261 -7.29 -17.21 43.44
N TYR A 262 -7.39 -15.86 43.43
CA TYR A 262 -8.43 -15.17 42.66
C TYR A 262 -8.05 -15.12 41.19
N SER A 263 -8.99 -15.52 40.30
CA SER A 263 -8.89 -15.28 38.87
C SER A 263 -9.04 -13.79 38.55
N ILE A 264 -8.55 -13.33 37.41
CA ILE A 264 -8.66 -11.93 36.95
C ILE A 264 -10.12 -11.50 36.91
N ALA A 265 -11.02 -12.33 36.40
CA ALA A 265 -12.45 -12.05 36.37
C ALA A 265 -13.05 -11.84 37.76
N ARG A 266 -12.65 -12.65 38.74
CA ARG A 266 -13.09 -12.51 40.12
C ARG A 266 -12.55 -11.23 40.81
N ILE A 267 -11.35 -10.81 40.45
CA ILE A 267 -10.78 -9.53 40.89
C ILE A 267 -11.61 -8.36 40.35
N GLN A 268 -11.93 -8.37 39.06
CA GLN A 268 -12.75 -7.34 38.39
C GLN A 268 -14.14 -7.23 39.04
N GLU A 269 -14.83 -8.36 39.23
CA GLU A 269 -16.14 -8.40 39.87
C GLU A 269 -16.07 -7.81 41.30
N ARG A 270 -15.01 -8.14 42.07
CA ARG A 270 -14.85 -7.66 43.43
C ARG A 270 -14.56 -6.16 43.51
N ILE A 271 -13.77 -5.63 42.55
CA ILE A 271 -13.51 -4.20 42.42
C ILE A 271 -14.83 -3.45 42.17
N LEU A 272 -15.64 -3.90 41.21
CA LEU A 272 -16.93 -3.28 40.93
C LEU A 272 -17.84 -3.24 42.16
N LYS A 273 -17.96 -4.36 42.88
CA LYS A 273 -18.76 -4.42 44.14
C LYS A 273 -18.24 -3.47 45.21
N LEU A 274 -16.93 -3.28 45.32
CA LEU A 274 -16.35 -2.34 46.29
C LEU A 274 -16.64 -0.89 45.89
N LEU A 275 -16.53 -0.55 44.62
CA LEU A 275 -16.86 0.79 44.10
C LEU A 275 -18.35 1.12 44.25
N GLU A 276 -19.25 0.16 43.99
CA GLU A 276 -20.67 0.32 44.23
C GLU A 276 -21.00 0.57 45.70
N ALA A 277 -20.34 -0.18 46.59
CA ALA A 277 -20.54 0.00 48.05
C ALA A 277 -20.01 1.37 48.52
N ASP A 278 -18.89 1.85 47.98
CA ASP A 278 -18.35 3.17 48.29
C ASP A 278 -19.27 4.29 47.76
N CYS A 279 -19.79 4.15 46.55
CA CYS A 279 -20.74 5.08 45.95
C CYS A 279 -22.02 5.23 46.84
N ARG A 280 -22.59 4.11 47.29
CA ARG A 280 -23.76 4.11 48.20
C ARG A 280 -23.44 4.78 49.53
N LYS A 281 -22.23 4.62 50.07
CA LYS A 281 -21.80 5.29 51.31
C LYS A 281 -21.71 6.80 51.12
N ARG A 282 -21.14 7.27 50.00
CA ARG A 282 -21.05 8.71 49.69
C ARG A 282 -22.42 9.36 49.51
N GLN A 283 -23.35 8.70 48.82
CA GLN A 283 -24.73 9.17 48.67
C GLN A 283 -25.43 9.35 50.01
N ARG A 284 -25.32 8.35 50.92
CA ARG A 284 -25.90 8.44 52.29
C ARG A 284 -25.23 9.49 53.20
N ALA A 285 -23.98 9.86 52.86
CA ALA A 285 -23.28 10.90 53.60
C ALA A 285 -23.64 12.32 53.11
N GLN A 286 -24.12 12.45 51.86
CA GLN A 286 -24.62 13.72 51.33
C GLN A 286 -26.09 14.00 51.66
N GLU A 287 -26.85 12.97 52.05
CA GLU A 287 -28.25 13.07 52.48
C GLU A 287 -28.39 13.36 53.99
N ARG A 288 -27.29 13.47 54.71
CA ARG A 288 -27.24 13.86 56.15
C ARG A 288 -26.67 15.27 56.33
#